data_733992c684f71442fc45b33557df8ad7
#
_entry.id   733992c684f71442fc45b33557df8ad7
#
_cell.length_a   1.000
_cell.length_b   1.000
_cell.length_c   1.000
_cell.angle_alpha   90.00
_cell.angle_beta   90.00
_cell.angle_gamma   90.00
#
_symmetry.space_group_name_H-M   'P 1'
#
loop_
_entity.id
_entity.type
_entity.pdbx_description
1 polymer ?
#
loop_
_entity_poly.entity_id
_entity_poly.type
_entity_poly.pdbx_seq_one_letter_code
_entity_poly.pdbx_strand_id
1 'polypeptide(L)' 'MAIDPVCKMTVSEDKAAATSQYKGKTYYFCHKSCKDRFDKDPEKYLK' A
#
# COMPACT_ATOMS: atom_id res chain seq x y z
N MET A 1 -4.29 -10.46 -6.26
CA MET A 1 -3.60 -10.19 -4.99
C MET A 1 -2.58 -9.07 -5.17
N ALA A 2 -2.40 -8.30 -4.14
CA ALA A 2 -1.49 -7.16 -4.19
C ALA A 2 -0.45 -7.27 -3.09
N ILE A 3 0.62 -6.52 -3.24
CA ILE A 3 1.68 -6.52 -2.22
C ILE A 3 1.72 -5.14 -1.58
N ASP A 4 1.69 -5.13 -0.25
CA ASP A 4 1.81 -3.90 0.52
C ASP A 4 3.25 -3.37 0.37
N PRO A 5 3.43 -2.19 -0.20
CA PRO A 5 4.78 -1.67 -0.41
C PRO A 5 5.49 -1.29 0.89
N VAL A 6 4.75 -1.09 1.96
CA VAL A 6 5.33 -0.73 3.25
C VAL A 6 5.72 -1.97 4.03
N CYS A 7 4.77 -2.89 4.21
CA CYS A 7 5.02 -4.13 4.94
C CYS A 7 5.67 -5.20 4.06
N LYS A 8 5.52 -5.08 2.75
CA LYS A 8 6.02 -6.05 1.76
C LYS A 8 5.41 -7.42 1.96
N MET A 9 4.15 -7.43 2.38
CA MET A 9 3.40 -8.67 2.55
C MET A 9 2.29 -8.74 1.53
N THR A 10 1.90 -9.95 1.19
CA THR A 10 0.79 -10.15 0.26
C THR A 10 -0.52 -9.75 0.93
N VAL A 11 -1.28 -8.91 0.25
CA VAL A 11 -2.55 -8.42 0.77
C VAL A 11 -3.64 -8.76 -0.23
N SER A 12 -4.71 -9.37 0.27
CA SER A 12 -5.88 -9.65 -0.56
C SER A 12 -6.61 -8.34 -0.84
N GLU A 13 -6.98 -8.13 -2.11
CA GLU A 13 -7.67 -6.89 -2.49
C GLU A 13 -9.00 -6.75 -1.77
N ASP A 14 -9.64 -7.87 -1.47
CA ASP A 14 -10.91 -7.84 -0.77
C ASP A 14 -10.77 -7.54 0.71
N LYS A 15 -9.61 -7.85 1.28
CA LYS A 15 -9.40 -7.76 2.71
C LYS A 15 -8.43 -6.63 3.10
N ALA A 16 -8.04 -5.81 2.14
CA ALA A 16 -7.14 -4.71 2.43
C ALA A 16 -7.80 -3.73 3.40
N ALA A 17 -7.06 -3.33 4.42
CA ALA A 17 -7.57 -2.36 5.39
C ALA A 17 -7.63 -0.95 4.81
N ALA A 18 -6.76 -0.66 3.85
CA ALA A 18 -6.72 0.65 3.21
C ALA A 18 -6.16 0.49 1.80
N THR A 19 -6.46 1.47 0.96
CA THR A 19 -5.96 1.50 -0.40
C THR A 19 -5.49 2.89 -0.75
N SER A 20 -4.60 2.99 -1.74
CA SER A 20 -4.13 4.27 -2.22
C SER A 20 -3.78 4.16 -3.70
N GLN A 21 -3.89 5.27 -4.41
CA GLN A 21 -3.49 5.33 -5.81
C GLN A 21 -2.30 6.26 -5.97
N TYR A 22 -1.34 5.81 -6.75
CA TYR A 22 -0.15 6.60 -7.00
C TYR A 22 0.37 6.31 -8.41
N LYS A 23 0.50 7.36 -9.21
CA LYS A 23 1.00 7.27 -10.59
C LYS A 23 0.25 6.21 -11.41
N GLY A 24 -1.06 6.19 -11.27
CA GLY A 24 -1.90 5.29 -12.05
C GLY A 24 -1.96 3.86 -11.55
N LYS A 25 -1.36 3.57 -10.41
CA LYS A 25 -1.42 2.24 -9.82
C LYS A 25 -2.13 2.28 -8.49
N THR A 26 -2.89 1.23 -8.21
CA THR A 26 -3.59 1.09 -6.95
C THR A 26 -2.79 0.19 -6.02
N TYR A 27 -2.56 0.66 -4.82
CA TYR A 27 -1.81 -0.09 -3.82
C TYR A 27 -2.74 -0.45 -2.66
N TYR A 28 -2.55 -1.63 -2.13
CA TYR A 28 -3.38 -2.17 -1.04
C TYR A 28 -2.52 -2.34 0.19
N PHE A 29 -3.07 -2.03 1.34
CA PHE A 29 -2.31 -2.03 2.59
C PHE A 29 -2.98 -2.92 3.63
N CYS A 30 -2.17 -3.62 4.38
CA CYS A 30 -2.67 -4.49 5.43
C CYS A 30 -3.21 -3.71 6.62
N HIS A 31 -2.73 -2.50 6.82
CA HIS A 31 -3.18 -1.63 7.90
C HIS A 31 -3.22 -0.20 7.43
N LYS A 32 -4.08 0.60 8.08
CA LYS A 32 -4.19 2.01 7.75
C LYS A 32 -2.87 2.76 8.02
N SER A 33 -2.14 2.35 9.04
CA SER A 33 -0.86 2.98 9.33
C SER A 33 0.13 2.80 8.18
N CYS A 34 0.08 1.67 7.50
CA CYS A 34 0.91 1.44 6.33
C CYS A 34 0.57 2.42 5.21
N LYS A 35 -0.74 2.66 5.02
CA LYS A 35 -1.18 3.63 4.03
C LYS A 35 -0.68 5.03 4.37
N ASP A 36 -0.78 5.41 5.64
CA ASP A 36 -0.33 6.73 6.08
C ASP A 36 1.16 6.92 5.82
N ARG A 37 1.94 5.90 6.08
CA ARG A 37 3.39 5.95 5.82
C ARG A 37 3.66 6.07 4.33
N PHE A 38 2.94 5.32 3.53
CA PHE A 38 3.08 5.38 2.08
C PHE A 38 2.75 6.77 1.55
N ASP A 39 1.65 7.35 2.03
CA ASP A 39 1.23 8.67 1.56
C ASP A 39 2.24 9.76 1.91
N LYS A 40 2.95 9.59 3.01
CA LYS A 40 3.97 10.55 3.40
C LYS A 40 5.19 10.52 2.48
N ASP A 41 5.57 9.34 2.03
CA ASP A 41 6.78 9.19 1.22
C ASP A 41 6.65 7.98 0.31
N PRO A 42 5.78 8.09 -0.71
CA PRO A 42 5.51 6.95 -1.59
C PRO A 42 6.73 6.48 -2.36
N GLU A 43 7.57 7.40 -2.81
CA GLU A 43 8.72 7.02 -3.62
C GLU A 43 9.75 6.23 -2.83
N LYS A 44 9.82 6.47 -1.52
CA LYS A 44 10.73 5.73 -0.67
C LYS A 44 10.39 4.23 -0.67
N TYR A 45 9.11 3.92 -0.70
CA TYR A 45 8.66 2.54 -0.63
C TYR A 45 8.58 1.86 -1.98
N LEU A 46 8.59 2.65 -3.05
CA LEU A 46 8.48 2.11 -4.41
C LEU A 46 9.82 1.90 -5.10
N LYS A 47 10.89 2.31 -4.50
CA LYS A 47 12.21 2.13 -5.08
C LYS A 47 12.65 0.69 -5.09
#